data_cdec274214bd754ebfbbf754342e4a8c
#
_entry.id   cdec274214bd754ebfbbf754342e4a8c
#
_cell.length_a   1.000
_cell.length_b   1.000
_cell.length_c   1.000
_cell.angle_alpha   90.00
_cell.angle_beta   90.00
_cell.angle_gamma   90.00
#
_symmetry.space_group_name_H-M   'P 1'
#
loop_
_entity.id
_entity.type
_entity.pdbx_description
1 polymer ?
#
loop_
_entity_poly.entity_id
_entity_poly.type
_entity_poly.pdbx_seq_one_letter_code
_entity_poly.pdbx_strand_id
1 'polypeptide(L)'
;MEHKFNTDLITNFGPDKLLPELTFAEMESGWDCGGGTYKITQGEVEKFAKLMGDSNTGEETVPVGMIYIYGLRICWDRQVFIDQAIRAGDKITFAKPAKIGDTITTKLSISDKKEVTKEKDGKVKVTKFLYINMESLNQDGEKITDILMSFMLPRTMK
;
A
#
# COMPACT_ATOMS: atom_id res chain seq x y z
N MET A 1 -14.32 -23.10 9.38
CA MET A 1 -13.38 -22.28 10.15
C MET A 1 -12.99 -21.10 9.28
N GLU A 2 -13.51 -19.92 9.59
CA GLU A 2 -13.17 -18.71 8.82
C GLU A 2 -11.71 -18.33 9.09
N HIS A 3 -10.86 -18.52 8.10
CA HIS A 3 -9.48 -18.02 8.14
C HIS A 3 -9.50 -16.53 7.79
N LYS A 4 -10.00 -15.69 8.68
CA LYS A 4 -9.85 -14.24 8.55
C LYS A 4 -8.48 -13.84 9.06
N PHE A 5 -7.71 -13.13 8.23
CA PHE A 5 -6.61 -12.30 8.72
C PHE A 5 -7.17 -11.39 9.80
N ASN A 6 -6.54 -11.41 10.96
CA ASN A 6 -6.95 -10.52 12.04
C ASN A 6 -6.47 -9.11 11.76
N THR A 7 -7.25 -8.38 10.95
CA THR A 7 -6.99 -6.98 10.59
C THR A 7 -7.32 -6.02 11.75
N ASP A 8 -7.94 -6.50 12.82
CA ASP A 8 -8.22 -5.72 14.03
C ASP A 8 -6.93 -5.31 14.78
N LEU A 9 -5.78 -5.87 14.39
CA LEU A 9 -4.47 -5.50 14.91
C LEU A 9 -3.90 -4.22 14.28
N ILE A 10 -4.49 -3.72 13.19
CA ILE A 10 -4.02 -2.51 12.51
C ILE A 10 -4.69 -1.30 13.12
N THR A 11 -3.87 -0.36 13.61
CA THR A 11 -4.33 0.98 14.00
C THR A 11 -4.02 1.95 12.89
N ASN A 12 -5.06 2.44 12.19
CA ASN A 12 -4.93 3.39 11.11
C ASN A 12 -4.78 4.82 11.63
N PHE A 13 -4.05 5.65 10.89
CA PHE A 13 -3.86 7.08 11.15
C PHE A 13 -3.83 7.88 9.84
N GLY A 14 -3.99 9.18 9.92
CA GLY A 14 -3.86 10.06 8.77
C GLY A 14 -4.89 11.18 8.75
N PRO A 15 -4.92 11.98 7.68
CA PRO A 15 -5.83 13.09 7.53
C PRO A 15 -7.29 12.60 7.42
N ASP A 16 -8.23 13.46 7.84
CA ASP A 16 -9.66 13.20 7.71
C ASP A 16 -10.09 13.16 6.24
N LYS A 17 -9.52 14.06 5.42
CA LYS A 17 -9.77 14.09 3.97
C LYS A 17 -9.05 12.91 3.29
N LEU A 18 -9.82 12.07 2.62
CA LEU A 18 -9.31 10.87 1.96
C LEU A 18 -8.99 11.13 0.49
N LEU A 19 -8.13 10.29 -0.09
CA LEU A 19 -7.66 10.43 -1.47
C LEU A 19 -8.80 10.56 -2.51
N PRO A 20 -9.91 9.79 -2.45
CA PRO A 20 -11.02 9.91 -3.39
C PRO A 20 -11.78 11.25 -3.34
N GLU A 21 -11.62 12.01 -2.26
CA GLU A 21 -12.24 13.32 -2.08
C GLU A 21 -11.44 14.45 -2.75
N LEU A 22 -10.25 14.14 -3.28
CA LEU A 22 -9.40 15.08 -4.00
C LEU A 22 -9.74 15.10 -5.48
N THR A 23 -9.69 16.29 -6.08
CA THR A 23 -9.58 16.43 -7.53
C THR A 23 -8.15 16.09 -7.97
N PHE A 24 -7.97 15.78 -9.25
CA PHE A 24 -6.62 15.50 -9.77
C PHE A 24 -5.65 16.69 -9.58
N ALA A 25 -6.17 17.93 -9.63
CA ALA A 25 -5.36 19.13 -9.37
C ALA A 25 -4.83 19.18 -7.93
N GLU A 26 -5.64 18.75 -6.96
CA GLU A 26 -5.30 18.72 -5.52
C GLU A 26 -4.37 17.57 -5.14
N MET A 27 -4.26 16.53 -5.99
CA MET A 27 -3.36 15.40 -5.76
C MET A 27 -1.91 15.80 -6.02
N GLU A 28 -1.29 16.41 -5.03
CA GLU A 28 0.09 16.88 -5.14
C GLU A 28 1.09 15.87 -4.55
N SER A 29 2.31 15.87 -5.10
CA SER A 29 3.42 15.09 -4.55
C SER A 29 3.70 15.48 -3.09
N GLY A 30 3.87 14.47 -2.23
CA GLY A 30 4.05 14.63 -0.79
C GLY A 30 2.75 14.68 0.00
N TRP A 31 1.58 14.68 -0.64
CA TRP A 31 0.31 14.64 0.09
C TRP A 31 0.21 13.35 0.92
N ASP A 32 -0.09 13.52 2.21
CA ASP A 32 -0.19 12.44 3.18
C ASP A 32 -1.53 11.69 3.02
N CYS A 33 -1.45 10.42 2.62
CA CYS A 33 -2.61 9.52 2.55
C CYS A 33 -2.89 8.81 3.89
N GLY A 34 -2.08 9.08 4.91
CA GLY A 34 -2.13 8.36 6.18
C GLY A 34 -1.34 7.06 6.17
N GLY A 35 -1.75 6.15 7.00
CA GLY A 35 -1.08 4.87 7.14
C GLY A 35 -1.68 4.01 8.24
N GLY A 36 -0.91 3.05 8.72
CA GLY A 36 -1.31 2.18 9.80
C GLY A 36 -0.12 1.57 10.52
N THR A 37 -0.34 1.17 11.75
CA THR A 37 0.65 0.51 12.61
C THR A 37 0.09 -0.82 13.11
N TYR A 38 0.92 -1.85 13.12
CA TYR A 38 0.60 -3.17 13.63
C TYR A 38 1.82 -3.86 14.21
N LYS A 39 1.58 -4.76 15.16
CA LYS A 39 2.62 -5.61 15.75
C LYS A 39 2.62 -6.98 15.08
N ILE A 40 3.80 -7.46 14.69
CA ILE A 40 3.96 -8.81 14.15
C ILE A 40 4.04 -9.80 15.30
N THR A 41 3.08 -10.73 15.37
CA THR A 41 3.06 -11.80 16.37
C THR A 41 3.40 -13.14 15.74
N GLN A 42 3.92 -14.06 16.54
CA GLN A 42 4.19 -15.45 16.13
C GLN A 42 2.94 -16.10 15.52
N GLY A 43 1.78 -15.93 16.18
CA GLY A 43 0.51 -16.52 15.74
C GLY A 43 0.05 -16.02 14.36
N GLU A 44 0.27 -14.74 14.04
CA GLU A 44 -0.07 -14.20 12.72
C GLU A 44 0.90 -14.70 11.63
N VAL A 45 2.17 -14.83 11.94
CA VAL A 45 3.17 -15.41 11.02
C VAL A 45 2.82 -16.87 10.70
N GLU A 46 2.49 -17.68 11.71
CA GLU A 46 2.08 -19.06 11.52
C GLU A 46 0.80 -19.21 10.68
N LYS A 47 -0.19 -18.36 10.92
CA LYS A 47 -1.42 -18.32 10.10
C LYS A 47 -1.11 -17.96 8.65
N PHE A 48 -0.27 -16.96 8.42
CA PHE A 48 0.13 -16.54 7.08
C PHE A 48 0.86 -17.68 6.36
N ALA A 49 1.88 -18.26 6.98
CA ALA A 49 2.64 -19.37 6.42
C ALA A 49 1.73 -20.56 6.05
N LYS A 50 0.80 -20.92 6.92
CA LYS A 50 -0.17 -21.99 6.67
C LYS A 50 -1.09 -21.68 5.47
N LEU A 51 -1.57 -20.44 5.35
CA LEU A 51 -2.41 -20.01 4.23
C LEU A 51 -1.66 -20.02 2.89
N MET A 52 -0.37 -19.69 2.92
CA MET A 52 0.48 -19.65 1.73
C MET A 52 1.11 -21.02 1.39
N GLY A 53 0.85 -22.05 2.20
CA GLY A 53 1.45 -23.39 2.00
C GLY A 53 2.93 -23.44 2.34
N ASP A 54 3.43 -22.46 3.10
CA ASP A 54 4.81 -22.44 3.56
C ASP A 54 4.96 -23.27 4.83
N SER A 55 5.89 -24.24 4.81
CA SER A 55 6.18 -25.07 5.97
C SER A 55 7.28 -24.50 6.87
N ASN A 56 7.87 -23.36 6.50
CA ASN A 56 9.03 -22.78 7.16
C ASN A 56 8.62 -21.85 8.33
N THR A 57 7.97 -22.43 9.33
CA THR A 57 7.42 -21.72 10.49
C THR A 57 8.42 -21.52 11.63
N GLY A 58 9.69 -21.92 11.48
CA GLY A 58 10.69 -21.92 12.54
C GLY A 58 11.70 -20.78 12.51
N GLU A 59 11.62 -19.86 11.57
CA GLU A 59 12.56 -18.75 11.43
C GLU A 59 12.06 -17.49 12.17
N GLU A 60 12.99 -16.72 12.74
CA GLU A 60 12.70 -15.42 13.37
C GLU A 60 12.24 -14.35 12.35
N THR A 61 12.43 -14.61 11.07
CA THR A 61 12.10 -13.70 9.98
C THR A 61 10.67 -13.85 9.51
N VAL A 62 10.05 -12.73 9.22
CA VAL A 62 8.67 -12.65 8.74
C VAL A 62 8.66 -12.79 7.21
N PRO A 63 7.75 -13.58 6.63
CA PRO A 63 7.57 -13.61 5.19
C PRO A 63 7.28 -12.21 4.62
N VAL A 64 8.06 -11.79 3.62
CA VAL A 64 7.88 -10.45 3.00
C VAL A 64 6.48 -10.23 2.43
N GLY A 65 5.84 -11.29 1.94
CA GLY A 65 4.46 -11.22 1.46
C GLY A 65 3.46 -10.82 2.55
N MET A 66 3.75 -11.12 3.81
CA MET A 66 2.92 -10.72 4.94
C MET A 66 2.93 -9.19 5.10
N ILE A 67 4.12 -8.57 5.07
CA ILE A 67 4.26 -7.10 5.16
C ILE A 67 3.52 -6.42 4.01
N TYR A 68 3.65 -6.96 2.80
CA TYR A 68 2.95 -6.46 1.63
C TYR A 68 1.42 -6.53 1.78
N ILE A 69 0.88 -7.66 2.23
CA ILE A 69 -0.57 -7.85 2.41
C ILE A 69 -1.14 -6.93 3.49
N TYR A 70 -0.45 -6.77 4.62
CA TYR A 70 -0.86 -5.81 5.65
C TYR A 70 -0.82 -4.36 5.13
N GLY A 71 0.20 -4.03 4.33
CA GLY A 71 0.26 -2.75 3.63
C GLY A 71 -0.91 -2.51 2.69
N LEU A 72 -1.31 -3.51 1.90
CA LEU A 72 -2.49 -3.43 1.04
C LEU A 72 -3.79 -3.25 1.85
N ARG A 73 -3.90 -3.89 3.01
CA ARG A 73 -5.05 -3.68 3.90
C ARG A 73 -5.12 -2.24 4.40
N ILE A 74 -3.97 -1.66 4.78
CA ILE A 74 -3.88 -0.24 5.16
C ILE A 74 -4.27 0.67 4.00
N CYS A 75 -3.83 0.36 2.77
CA CYS A 75 -4.25 1.08 1.57
C CYS A 75 -5.78 1.04 1.38
N TRP A 76 -6.40 -0.11 1.64
CA TRP A 76 -7.84 -0.26 1.58
C TRP A 76 -8.56 0.58 2.65
N ASP A 77 -8.12 0.49 3.90
CA ASP A 77 -8.70 1.23 5.02
C ASP A 77 -8.54 2.76 4.84
N ARG A 78 -7.46 3.20 4.20
CA ARG A 78 -7.20 4.61 3.87
C ARG A 78 -7.74 5.02 2.50
N GLN A 79 -8.51 4.16 1.85
CA GLN A 79 -9.15 4.40 0.55
C GLN A 79 -8.18 4.87 -0.55
N VAL A 80 -6.96 4.34 -0.54
CA VAL A 80 -5.96 4.63 -1.57
C VAL A 80 -6.32 3.98 -2.91
N PHE A 81 -7.09 2.90 -2.89
CA PHE A 81 -7.64 2.28 -4.08
C PHE A 81 -8.88 3.04 -4.56
N ILE A 82 -8.66 3.99 -5.47
CA ILE A 82 -9.72 4.79 -6.07
C ILE A 82 -10.60 3.89 -6.94
N ASP A 83 -11.92 4.03 -6.79
CA ASP A 83 -12.89 3.28 -7.59
C ASP A 83 -12.65 3.49 -9.10
N GLN A 84 -12.76 2.40 -9.87
CA GLN A 84 -12.50 2.34 -11.32
C GLN A 84 -11.07 2.71 -11.75
N ALA A 85 -10.14 2.98 -10.84
CA ALA A 85 -8.74 3.11 -11.20
C ALA A 85 -8.14 1.74 -11.53
N ILE A 86 -7.26 1.70 -12.52
CA ILE A 86 -6.55 0.48 -12.91
C ILE A 86 -5.16 0.53 -12.29
N ARG A 87 -4.82 -0.48 -11.49
CA ARG A 87 -3.45 -0.65 -11.01
C ARG A 87 -2.55 -1.05 -12.17
N ALA A 88 -1.64 -0.17 -12.55
CA ALA A 88 -0.81 -0.34 -13.75
C ALA A 88 0.50 -1.09 -13.47
N GLY A 89 0.92 -1.14 -12.20
CA GLY A 89 2.10 -1.89 -11.77
C GLY A 89 2.64 -1.41 -10.43
N ASP A 90 3.56 -2.21 -9.89
CA ASP A 90 4.26 -1.93 -8.65
C ASP A 90 5.76 -2.10 -8.83
N LYS A 91 6.52 -1.22 -8.19
CA LYS A 91 7.94 -1.41 -7.96
C LYS A 91 8.15 -1.65 -6.48
N ILE A 92 8.59 -2.86 -6.13
CA ILE A 92 8.77 -3.28 -4.75
C ILE A 92 10.26 -3.38 -4.45
N THR A 93 10.69 -2.73 -3.36
CA THR A 93 12.05 -2.82 -2.83
C THR A 93 12.00 -3.38 -1.42
N PHE A 94 12.70 -4.47 -1.17
CA PHE A 94 12.90 -5.06 0.14
C PHE A 94 14.25 -4.60 0.69
N ALA A 95 14.24 -3.82 1.79
CA ALA A 95 15.45 -3.25 2.36
C ALA A 95 16.02 -4.13 3.48
N LYS A 96 15.18 -4.54 4.43
CA LYS A 96 15.53 -5.42 5.54
C LYS A 96 14.40 -6.41 5.81
N PRO A 97 14.71 -7.63 6.31
CA PRO A 97 13.68 -8.54 6.81
C PRO A 97 13.07 -7.98 8.10
N ALA A 98 11.75 -8.08 8.22
CA ALA A 98 11.07 -7.86 9.49
C ALA A 98 11.23 -9.09 10.39
N LYS A 99 11.13 -8.89 11.70
CA LYS A 99 11.24 -9.95 12.72
C LYS A 99 9.93 -10.09 13.49
N ILE A 100 9.68 -11.27 14.02
CA ILE A 100 8.58 -11.49 14.95
C ILE A 100 8.80 -10.61 16.19
N GLY A 101 7.75 -9.88 16.58
CA GLY A 101 7.81 -8.90 17.66
C GLY A 101 8.01 -7.46 17.18
N ASP A 102 8.40 -7.24 15.91
CA ASP A 102 8.49 -5.90 15.36
C ASP A 102 7.12 -5.20 15.32
N THR A 103 7.15 -3.90 15.56
CA THR A 103 6.02 -3.02 15.29
C THR A 103 6.27 -2.30 13.98
N ILE A 104 5.44 -2.57 13.00
CA ILE A 104 5.56 -2.00 11.65
C ILE A 104 4.65 -0.80 11.52
N THR A 105 5.21 0.31 11.07
CA THR A 105 4.46 1.50 10.67
C THR A 105 4.54 1.64 9.15
N THR A 106 3.40 1.53 8.49
CA THR A 106 3.27 1.74 7.04
C THR A 106 2.71 3.12 6.79
N LYS A 107 3.41 3.93 6.00
CA LYS A 107 3.02 5.28 5.60
C LYS A 107 2.70 5.31 4.11
N LEU A 108 1.66 6.05 3.76
CA LEU A 108 1.17 6.21 2.40
C LEU A 108 1.25 7.68 2.00
N SER A 109 1.78 7.96 0.83
CA SER A 109 1.84 9.33 0.30
C SER A 109 1.77 9.34 -1.21
N ILE A 110 1.29 10.44 -1.78
CA ILE A 110 1.41 10.66 -3.22
C ILE A 110 2.88 10.91 -3.55
N SER A 111 3.45 10.07 -4.40
CA SER A 111 4.81 10.24 -4.90
C SER A 111 4.86 11.21 -6.07
N ASP A 112 3.96 11.01 -7.03
CA ASP A 112 3.90 11.82 -8.26
C ASP A 112 2.53 11.67 -8.94
N LYS A 113 2.25 12.54 -9.89
CA LYS A 113 1.12 12.44 -10.83
C LYS A 113 1.56 12.81 -12.24
N LYS A 114 0.91 12.25 -13.22
CA LYS A 114 1.23 12.50 -14.62
C LYS A 114 -0.02 12.53 -15.48
N GLU A 115 -0.09 13.49 -16.37
CA GLU A 115 -1.08 13.54 -17.44
C GLU A 115 -0.40 13.28 -18.80
N VAL A 116 -0.96 12.35 -19.56
CA VAL A 116 -0.45 11.99 -20.89
C VAL A 116 -1.54 12.24 -21.92
N THR A 117 -1.27 13.13 -22.84
CA THR A 117 -2.16 13.43 -23.98
C THR A 117 -1.65 12.70 -25.21
N LYS A 118 -2.52 11.93 -25.85
CA LYS A 118 -2.26 11.28 -27.14
C LYS A 118 -3.32 11.70 -28.13
N GLU A 119 -2.88 12.08 -29.34
CA GLU A 119 -3.75 12.32 -30.48
C GLU A 119 -3.65 11.14 -31.44
N LYS A 120 -4.81 10.58 -31.81
CA LYS A 120 -4.91 9.54 -32.83
C LYS A 120 -6.20 9.74 -33.60
N ASP A 121 -6.10 9.74 -34.93
CA ASP A 121 -7.24 9.90 -35.87
C ASP A 121 -8.11 11.14 -35.57
N GLY A 122 -7.47 12.27 -35.25
CA GLY A 122 -8.14 13.53 -34.92
C GLY A 122 -8.84 13.53 -33.54
N LYS A 123 -8.65 12.47 -32.74
CA LYS A 123 -9.19 12.37 -31.38
C LYS A 123 -8.09 12.53 -30.36
N VAL A 124 -8.30 13.45 -29.42
CA VAL A 124 -7.42 13.66 -28.28
C VAL A 124 -7.85 12.77 -27.13
N LYS A 125 -6.93 11.95 -26.63
CA LYS A 125 -7.12 11.13 -25.45
C LYS A 125 -6.19 11.60 -24.34
N VAL A 126 -6.75 11.99 -23.20
CA VAL A 126 -6.03 12.34 -21.98
C VAL A 126 -6.08 11.15 -21.01
N THR A 127 -4.93 10.73 -20.49
CA THR A 127 -4.82 9.68 -19.48
C THR A 127 -4.09 10.24 -18.28
N LYS A 128 -4.68 10.09 -17.09
CA LYS A 128 -4.12 10.56 -15.82
C LYS A 128 -3.55 9.38 -15.06
N PHE A 129 -2.35 9.54 -14.55
CA PHE A 129 -1.67 8.56 -13.71
C PHE A 129 -1.40 9.15 -12.33
N LEU A 130 -1.50 8.31 -11.31
CA LEU A 130 -1.16 8.62 -9.93
C LEU A 130 -0.17 7.59 -9.42
N TYR A 131 0.85 8.05 -8.73
CA TYR A 131 1.86 7.20 -8.12
C TYR A 131 1.79 7.37 -6.60
N ILE A 132 1.59 6.26 -5.89
CA ILE A 132 1.49 6.22 -4.44
C ILE A 132 2.69 5.46 -3.89
N ASN A 133 3.39 6.07 -2.95
CA ASN A 133 4.43 5.41 -2.19
C ASN A 133 3.85 4.77 -0.92
N MET A 134 4.21 3.51 -0.68
CA MET A 134 3.92 2.77 0.53
C MET A 134 5.24 2.35 1.18
N GLU A 135 5.60 3.02 2.26
CA GLU A 135 6.83 2.78 3.01
C GLU A 135 6.51 2.11 4.34
N SER A 136 7.16 0.98 4.62
CA SER A 136 7.02 0.27 5.90
C SER A 136 8.33 0.32 6.67
N LEU A 137 8.24 0.79 7.92
CA LEU A 137 9.36 0.95 8.86
C LEU A 137 9.12 0.09 10.10
N ASN A 138 10.18 -0.39 10.73
CA ASN A 138 10.09 -1.01 12.05
C ASN A 138 10.10 0.05 13.17
N GLN A 139 10.05 -0.37 14.44
CA GLN A 139 10.05 0.51 15.60
C GLN A 139 11.32 1.36 15.75
N ASP A 140 12.43 0.93 15.15
CA ASP A 140 13.72 1.63 15.17
C ASP A 140 13.86 2.62 14.00
N GLY A 141 12.80 2.78 13.19
CA GLY A 141 12.79 3.62 12.01
C GLY A 141 13.54 3.05 10.82
N GLU A 142 13.90 1.77 10.87
CA GLU A 142 14.58 1.10 9.77
C GLU A 142 13.57 0.70 8.69
N LYS A 143 13.93 0.96 7.44
CA LYS A 143 13.10 0.62 6.28
C LYS A 143 13.04 -0.89 6.06
N ILE A 144 11.85 -1.43 6.03
CA ILE A 144 11.56 -2.83 5.74
C ILE A 144 11.20 -2.99 4.26
N THR A 145 10.21 -2.24 3.80
CA THR A 145 9.81 -2.23 2.39
C THR A 145 9.55 -0.82 1.90
N ASP A 146 9.73 -0.64 0.60
CA ASP A 146 9.37 0.57 -0.13
C ASP A 146 8.69 0.16 -1.44
N ILE A 147 7.44 0.56 -1.62
CA ILE A 147 6.61 0.13 -2.73
C ILE A 147 6.03 1.33 -3.43
N LEU A 148 6.35 1.48 -4.70
CA LEU A 148 5.75 2.48 -5.57
C LEU A 148 4.63 1.80 -6.37
N MET A 149 3.40 2.19 -6.09
CA MET A 149 2.21 1.75 -6.79
C MET A 149 1.82 2.75 -7.88
N SER A 150 1.52 2.26 -9.07
CA SER A 150 1.11 3.08 -10.22
C SER A 150 -0.35 2.82 -10.54
N PHE A 151 -1.13 3.87 -10.66
CA PHE A 151 -2.56 3.81 -10.99
C PHE A 151 -2.85 4.64 -12.24
N MET A 152 -3.63 4.07 -13.15
CA MET A 152 -4.31 4.82 -14.20
C MET A 152 -5.69 5.21 -13.68
N LEU A 153 -5.94 6.51 -13.56
CA LEU A 153 -7.17 7.05 -13.00
C LEU A 153 -8.34 6.97 -13.99
N PRO A 154 -9.59 6.87 -13.50
CA PRO A 154 -10.76 6.88 -14.35
C PRO A 154 -10.89 8.21 -15.09
N ARG A 155 -11.43 8.16 -16.31
CA ARG A 155 -11.62 9.36 -17.15
C ARG A 155 -12.60 10.39 -16.55
N THR A 156 -13.47 9.93 -15.67
CA THR A 156 -14.45 10.75 -14.95
C THR A 156 -13.85 11.56 -13.82
N MET A 157 -12.60 11.31 -13.43
CA MET A 157 -11.93 12.05 -12.38
C MET A 157 -11.63 13.49 -12.83
N LYS A 158 -12.19 14.46 -12.08
CA LYS A 158 -12.02 15.91 -12.29
C LYS A 158 -10.68 16.41 -11.76
#